data_6c6f4478099399bd56b56fad542b1aed
#
_entry.id   6c6f4478099399bd56b56fad542b1aed
#
_cell.length_a   1.000
_cell.length_b   1.000
_cell.length_c   1.000
_cell.angle_alpha   90.00
_cell.angle_beta   90.00
_cell.angle_gamma   90.00
#
_symmetry.space_group_name_H-M   'P 1'
#
loop_
_entity.id
_entity.type
_entity.pdbx_description
1 polymer ?
#
loop_
_entity_poly.entity_id
_entity_poly.type
_entity_poly.pdbx_seq_one_letter_code
_entity_poly.pdbx_strand_id
1 'polypeptide(L)'
;MRTYSQNRDRIAEYFDKTGFRAWEALTTETPVSKIRLKVRESREKMRSRMLLHLPSDLSGKRILDAGCGAGQFSIELALRGANVLGIDISSNLIEIAKKRLPKNLKENAEFITSDMMQNHGSFDYVILMDSLIHYPEKDTVNILENLLKNTNKK
;
A
#
# COMPACT_ATOMS: atom_id res chain seq x y z
N MET A 1 -2.18 18.24 -21.14
CA MET A 1 -2.40 17.67 -19.77
C MET A 1 -2.39 16.15 -19.91
N ARG A 2 -1.66 15.42 -19.06
CA ARG A 2 -1.62 13.95 -19.12
C ARG A 2 -2.95 13.35 -18.66
N THR A 3 -3.33 12.21 -19.24
CA THR A 3 -4.45 11.40 -18.78
C THR A 3 -4.06 10.62 -17.51
N TYR A 4 -5.04 10.10 -16.80
CA TYR A 4 -4.83 9.19 -15.66
C TYR A 4 -3.92 8.01 -16.06
N SER A 5 -4.24 7.34 -17.17
CA SER A 5 -3.44 6.20 -17.67
C SER A 5 -1.97 6.59 -17.88
N GLN A 6 -1.71 7.72 -18.52
CA GLN A 6 -0.34 8.19 -18.74
C GLN A 6 0.40 8.52 -17.42
N ASN A 7 -0.28 9.08 -16.42
CA ASN A 7 0.28 9.32 -15.10
C ASN A 7 0.59 8.00 -14.39
N ARG A 8 -0.38 7.08 -14.35
CA ARG A 8 -0.23 5.74 -13.78
C ARG A 8 0.95 4.99 -14.39
N ASP A 9 1.03 4.92 -15.72
CA ASP A 9 2.07 4.17 -16.42
C ASP A 9 3.46 4.74 -16.14
N ARG A 10 3.59 6.08 -16.06
CA ARG A 10 4.83 6.75 -15.67
C ARG A 10 5.23 6.42 -14.23
N ILE A 11 4.28 6.38 -13.32
CA ILE A 11 4.53 6.03 -11.91
C ILE A 11 4.97 4.57 -11.81
N ALA A 12 4.27 3.65 -12.49
CA ALA A 12 4.64 2.25 -12.55
C ALA A 12 6.06 2.05 -13.10
N GLU A 13 6.38 2.69 -14.22
CA GLU A 13 7.71 2.63 -14.82
C GLU A 13 8.80 3.16 -13.88
N TYR A 14 8.55 4.26 -13.17
CA TYR A 14 9.49 4.80 -12.19
C TYR A 14 9.76 3.79 -11.07
N PHE A 15 8.72 3.21 -10.47
CA PHE A 15 8.89 2.27 -9.38
C PHE A 15 9.49 0.94 -9.85
N ASP A 16 9.16 0.46 -11.04
CA ASP A 16 9.73 -0.78 -11.57
C ASP A 16 11.20 -0.64 -12.01
N LYS A 17 11.62 0.53 -12.49
CA LYS A 17 13.00 0.73 -12.96
C LYS A 17 13.95 1.27 -11.90
N THR A 18 13.54 2.30 -11.16
CA THR A 18 14.43 3.07 -10.29
C THR A 18 13.97 3.18 -8.85
N GLY A 19 12.66 3.35 -8.62
CA GLY A 19 12.10 3.61 -7.31
C GLY A 19 12.09 2.42 -6.39
N PHE A 20 11.92 1.19 -6.91
CA PHE A 20 11.71 0.01 -6.08
C PHE A 20 12.86 -0.28 -5.12
N ARG A 21 14.13 -0.10 -5.55
CA ARG A 21 15.30 -0.30 -4.68
C ARG A 21 15.36 0.70 -3.54
N ALA A 22 14.99 1.96 -3.82
CA ALA A 22 14.93 2.99 -2.79
C ALA A 22 13.82 2.68 -1.77
N TRP A 23 12.65 2.25 -2.23
CA TRP A 23 11.53 1.85 -1.37
C TRP A 23 11.83 0.56 -0.61
N GLU A 24 12.46 -0.42 -1.24
CA GLU A 24 12.92 -1.62 -0.55
C GLU A 24 13.84 -1.27 0.61
N ALA A 25 14.85 -0.41 0.37
CA ALA A 25 15.78 0.03 1.41
C ALA A 25 15.09 0.82 2.54
N LEU A 26 14.04 1.58 2.26
CA LEU A 26 13.26 2.31 3.29
C LEU A 26 12.40 1.40 4.16
N THR A 27 12.15 0.18 3.73
CA THR A 27 11.30 -0.80 4.43
C THR A 27 12.08 -1.98 5.01
N THR A 28 13.43 -1.90 5.03
CA THR A 28 14.35 -2.86 5.63
C THR A 28 15.23 -2.18 6.66
N GLU A 29 15.98 -2.97 7.45
CA GLU A 29 17.00 -2.47 8.38
C GLU A 29 18.36 -2.21 7.72
N THR A 30 18.44 -2.29 6.40
CA THR A 30 19.67 -2.03 5.64
C THR A 30 20.19 -0.63 5.95
N PRO A 31 21.52 -0.46 6.16
CA PRO A 31 22.12 0.86 6.39
C PRO A 31 21.78 1.82 5.24
N VAL A 32 21.31 3.01 5.59
CA VAL A 32 20.93 4.06 4.66
C VAL A 32 21.54 5.40 5.06
N SER A 33 21.55 6.38 4.16
CA SER A 33 22.00 7.74 4.49
C SER A 33 21.15 8.35 5.62
N LYS A 34 21.69 9.33 6.32
CA LYS A 34 20.98 10.04 7.41
C LYS A 34 19.61 10.60 6.97
N ILE A 35 19.50 11.10 5.74
CA ILE A 35 18.24 11.61 5.19
C ILE A 35 17.23 10.46 5.02
N ARG A 36 17.65 9.35 4.44
CA ARG A 36 16.78 8.16 4.27
C ARG A 36 16.39 7.53 5.60
N LEU A 37 17.25 7.59 6.60
CA LEU A 37 16.91 7.14 7.96
C LEU A 37 15.76 7.97 8.52
N LYS A 38 15.81 9.30 8.41
CA LYS A 38 14.71 10.20 8.84
C LYS A 38 13.40 9.91 8.09
N VAL A 39 13.47 9.62 6.80
CA VAL A 39 12.29 9.23 6.00
C VAL A 39 11.72 7.92 6.54
N ARG A 40 12.56 6.93 6.81
CA ARG A 40 12.15 5.64 7.40
C ARG A 40 11.44 5.83 8.75
N GLU A 41 12.04 6.60 9.65
CA GLU A 41 11.46 6.91 10.97
C GLU A 41 10.12 7.66 10.86
N SER A 42 10.01 8.60 9.92
CA SER A 42 8.77 9.34 9.67
C SER A 42 7.65 8.43 9.15
N ARG A 43 7.98 7.51 8.26
CA ARG A 43 7.04 6.50 7.76
C ARG A 43 6.58 5.53 8.85
N GLU A 44 7.51 5.10 9.71
CA GLU A 44 7.21 4.28 10.88
C GLU A 44 6.21 4.98 11.81
N LYS A 45 6.45 6.24 12.14
CA LYS A 45 5.54 7.05 12.94
C LYS A 45 4.17 7.22 12.29
N MET A 46 4.13 7.46 10.98
CA MET A 46 2.87 7.58 10.23
C MET A 46 2.08 6.27 10.30
N ARG A 47 2.72 5.14 10.01
CA ARG A 47 2.09 3.82 10.07
C ARG A 47 1.57 3.51 11.47
N SER A 48 2.37 3.75 12.50
CA SER A 48 1.96 3.56 13.90
C SER A 48 0.75 4.42 14.25
N ARG A 49 0.71 5.68 13.82
CA ARG A 49 -0.46 6.55 14.03
C ARG A 49 -1.70 6.05 13.30
N MET A 50 -1.58 5.62 12.06
CA MET A 50 -2.70 5.04 11.30
C MET A 50 -3.25 3.79 12.00
N LEU A 51 -2.37 2.95 12.54
CA LEU A 51 -2.75 1.75 13.30
C LEU A 51 -3.49 2.06 14.60
N LEU A 52 -3.28 3.22 15.22
CA LEU A 52 -4.03 3.66 16.41
C LEU A 52 -5.49 4.01 16.10
N HIS A 53 -5.82 4.33 14.86
CA HIS A 53 -7.20 4.60 14.42
C HIS A 53 -7.96 3.33 14.03
N LEU A 54 -7.30 2.17 14.07
CA LEU A 54 -7.91 0.87 13.80
C LEU A 54 -8.03 0.06 15.09
N PRO A 55 -9.03 -0.85 15.20
CA PRO A 55 -9.09 -1.79 16.30
C PRO A 55 -7.80 -2.61 16.43
N SER A 56 -7.44 -2.98 17.66
CA SER A 56 -6.30 -3.86 17.91
C SER A 56 -6.52 -5.27 17.38
N ASP A 57 -7.77 -5.74 17.43
CA ASP A 57 -8.23 -6.98 16.79
C ASP A 57 -9.01 -6.65 15.53
N LEU A 58 -8.52 -7.10 14.39
CA LEU A 58 -9.09 -6.92 13.07
C LEU A 58 -9.64 -8.24 12.50
N SER A 59 -9.84 -9.25 13.36
CA SER A 59 -10.37 -10.56 12.96
C SER A 59 -11.69 -10.41 12.21
N GLY A 60 -11.78 -11.07 11.04
CA GLY A 60 -12.92 -11.00 10.16
C GLY A 60 -13.10 -9.69 9.38
N LYS A 61 -12.20 -8.71 9.56
CA LYS A 61 -12.21 -7.47 8.77
C LYS A 61 -11.48 -7.66 7.45
N ARG A 62 -12.08 -7.16 6.40
CA ARG A 62 -11.51 -7.14 5.06
C ARG A 62 -10.93 -5.76 4.77
N ILE A 63 -9.65 -5.69 4.46
CA ILE A 63 -8.91 -4.42 4.30
C ILE A 63 -8.23 -4.38 2.94
N LEU A 64 -8.37 -3.25 2.24
CA LEU A 64 -7.60 -2.91 1.05
C LEU A 64 -6.45 -1.99 1.44
N ASP A 65 -5.22 -2.39 1.16
CA ASP A 65 -4.03 -1.54 1.24
C ASP A 65 -3.67 -1.10 -0.19
N ALA A 66 -4.12 0.10 -0.56
CA ALA A 66 -4.01 0.64 -1.92
C ALA A 66 -2.70 1.43 -2.09
N GLY A 67 -1.80 0.90 -2.89
CA GLY A 67 -0.41 1.34 -2.98
C GLY A 67 0.43 0.73 -1.85
N CYS A 68 0.31 -0.59 -1.65
CA CYS A 68 0.92 -1.30 -0.53
C CYS A 68 2.45 -1.36 -0.58
N GLY A 69 3.05 -1.04 -1.73
CA GLY A 69 4.49 -1.13 -1.93
C GLY A 69 5.05 -2.51 -1.59
N ALA A 70 6.06 -2.56 -0.74
CA ALA A 70 6.70 -3.80 -0.29
C ALA A 70 5.94 -4.54 0.84
N GLY A 71 4.67 -4.19 1.09
CA GLY A 71 3.73 -4.94 1.92
C GLY A 71 3.88 -4.78 3.44
N GLN A 72 4.69 -3.86 3.93
CA GLN A 72 4.98 -3.73 5.35
C GLN A 72 3.71 -3.45 6.18
N PHE A 73 2.88 -2.51 5.74
CA PHE A 73 1.63 -2.18 6.44
C PHE A 73 0.62 -3.32 6.34
N SER A 74 0.45 -3.90 5.15
CA SER A 74 -0.42 -5.06 4.94
C SER A 74 -0.09 -6.22 5.88
N ILE A 75 1.20 -6.52 6.09
CA ILE A 75 1.64 -7.58 7.01
C ILE A 75 1.25 -7.26 8.46
N GLU A 76 1.41 -6.01 8.91
CA GLU A 76 1.00 -5.61 10.26
C GLU A 76 -0.51 -5.71 10.48
N LEU A 77 -1.32 -5.39 9.45
CA LEU A 77 -2.77 -5.56 9.51
C LEU A 77 -3.16 -7.05 9.57
N ALA A 78 -2.48 -7.89 8.80
CA ALA A 78 -2.69 -9.33 8.82
C ALA A 78 -2.30 -9.95 10.17
N LEU A 79 -1.24 -9.45 10.82
CA LEU A 79 -0.86 -9.84 12.19
C LEU A 79 -1.93 -9.50 13.23
N ARG A 80 -2.78 -8.51 12.98
CA ARG A 80 -3.97 -8.19 13.79
C ARG A 80 -5.21 -9.00 13.42
N GLY A 81 -5.09 -9.98 12.53
CA GLY A 81 -6.17 -10.88 12.13
C GLY A 81 -7.00 -10.43 10.93
N ALA A 82 -6.65 -9.32 10.28
CA ALA A 82 -7.35 -8.86 9.07
C ALA A 82 -7.13 -9.78 7.87
N ASN A 83 -8.12 -9.81 6.97
CA ASN A 83 -7.96 -10.33 5.61
C ASN A 83 -7.58 -9.16 4.71
N VAL A 84 -6.33 -9.11 4.28
CA VAL A 84 -5.75 -7.96 3.57
C VAL A 84 -5.56 -8.27 2.09
N LEU A 85 -6.03 -7.36 1.23
CA LEU A 85 -5.61 -7.29 -0.16
C LEU A 85 -4.68 -6.10 -0.32
N GLY A 86 -3.39 -6.36 -0.57
CA GLY A 86 -2.41 -5.35 -0.93
C GLY A 86 -2.32 -5.21 -2.45
N ILE A 87 -2.54 -4.02 -2.97
CA ILE A 87 -2.39 -3.72 -4.39
C ILE A 87 -1.33 -2.65 -4.63
N ASP A 88 -0.55 -2.81 -5.67
CA ASP A 88 0.40 -1.81 -6.15
C ASP A 88 0.54 -1.92 -7.68
N ILE A 89 0.85 -0.82 -8.34
CA ILE A 89 1.10 -0.81 -9.79
C ILE A 89 2.49 -1.32 -10.15
N SER A 90 3.44 -1.36 -9.19
CA SER A 90 4.78 -1.90 -9.37
C SER A 90 4.81 -3.40 -9.13
N SER A 91 5.07 -4.16 -10.18
CA SER A 91 5.23 -5.61 -10.10
C SER A 91 6.44 -6.01 -9.22
N ASN A 92 7.51 -5.23 -9.27
CA ASN A 92 8.71 -5.47 -8.46
C ASN A 92 8.44 -5.30 -6.96
N LEU A 93 7.68 -4.27 -6.56
CA LEU A 93 7.28 -4.08 -5.15
C LEU A 93 6.37 -5.22 -4.67
N ILE A 94 5.43 -5.65 -5.50
CA ILE A 94 4.53 -6.78 -5.20
C ILE A 94 5.33 -8.08 -5.00
N GLU A 95 6.32 -8.36 -5.83
CA GLU A 95 7.18 -9.54 -5.64
C GLU A 95 7.98 -9.47 -4.33
N ILE A 96 8.44 -8.28 -3.93
CA ILE A 96 9.06 -8.08 -2.62
C ILE A 96 8.06 -8.33 -1.49
N ALA A 97 6.83 -7.80 -1.61
CA ALA A 97 5.78 -8.01 -0.61
C ALA A 97 5.44 -9.50 -0.43
N LYS A 98 5.29 -10.24 -1.52
CA LYS A 98 5.06 -11.69 -1.50
C LYS A 98 6.20 -12.46 -0.82
N LYS A 99 7.45 -12.09 -1.10
CA LYS A 99 8.63 -12.73 -0.47
C LYS A 99 8.73 -12.47 1.02
N ARG A 100 8.28 -11.28 1.47
CA ARG A 100 8.30 -10.89 2.88
C ARG A 100 7.13 -11.45 3.70
N LEU A 101 6.06 -11.89 3.03
CA LEU A 101 4.88 -12.41 3.72
C LEU A 101 5.22 -13.67 4.51
N PRO A 102 5.06 -13.66 5.85
CA PRO A 102 5.27 -14.83 6.67
C PRO A 102 4.36 -16.00 6.25
N LYS A 103 4.89 -17.21 6.30
CA LYS A 103 4.15 -18.42 5.86
C LYS A 103 2.82 -18.61 6.58
N ASN A 104 2.76 -18.27 7.87
CA ASN A 104 1.55 -18.36 8.70
C ASN A 104 0.51 -17.30 8.41
N LEU A 105 0.82 -16.27 7.59
CA LEU A 105 -0.12 -15.21 7.19
C LEU A 105 -0.60 -15.33 5.73
N LYS A 106 -0.23 -16.38 5.02
CA LYS A 106 -0.58 -16.55 3.60
C LYS A 106 -2.08 -16.64 3.34
N GLU A 107 -2.86 -17.06 4.32
CA GLU A 107 -4.32 -17.09 4.23
C GLU A 107 -4.97 -15.74 4.60
N ASN A 108 -4.21 -14.84 5.24
CA ASN A 108 -4.68 -13.55 5.71
C ASN A 108 -4.26 -12.37 4.83
N ALA A 109 -3.28 -12.54 3.95
CA ALA A 109 -2.84 -11.47 3.07
C ALA A 109 -2.54 -11.97 1.66
N GLU A 110 -3.00 -11.22 0.68
CA GLU A 110 -2.75 -11.42 -0.74
C GLU A 110 -2.15 -10.15 -1.32
N PHE A 111 -1.19 -10.30 -2.24
CA PHE A 111 -0.56 -9.18 -2.95
C PHE A 111 -0.72 -9.36 -4.45
N ILE A 112 -1.27 -8.36 -5.12
CA ILE A 112 -1.46 -8.35 -6.56
C ILE A 112 -0.99 -7.05 -7.21
N THR A 113 -0.43 -7.15 -8.41
CA THR A 113 -0.15 -5.98 -9.25
C THR A 113 -1.46 -5.50 -9.85
N SER A 114 -1.93 -4.34 -9.42
CA SER A 114 -3.23 -3.81 -9.87
C SER A 114 -3.33 -2.29 -9.69
N ASP A 115 -4.29 -1.72 -10.40
CA ASP A 115 -4.62 -0.29 -10.37
C ASP A 115 -5.71 0.00 -9.32
N MET A 116 -5.56 1.10 -8.57
CA MET A 116 -6.54 1.58 -7.59
C MET A 116 -7.90 1.91 -8.21
N MET A 117 -7.96 2.16 -9.52
CA MET A 117 -9.21 2.44 -10.24
C MET A 117 -9.98 1.18 -10.61
N GLN A 118 -9.39 0.00 -10.49
CA GLN A 118 -10.10 -1.27 -10.71
C GLN A 118 -10.99 -1.61 -9.52
N ASN A 119 -12.04 -2.37 -9.78
CA ASN A 119 -12.93 -2.86 -8.73
C ASN A 119 -12.33 -4.12 -8.09
N HIS A 120 -12.04 -4.04 -6.81
CA HIS A 120 -11.49 -5.15 -6.00
C HIS A 120 -12.52 -5.73 -5.02
N GLY A 121 -13.80 -5.36 -5.15
CA GLY A 121 -14.86 -5.74 -4.22
C GLY A 121 -15.02 -4.77 -3.06
N SER A 122 -15.69 -5.20 -2.00
CA SER A 122 -16.01 -4.36 -0.84
C SER A 122 -15.08 -4.65 0.33
N PHE A 123 -14.74 -3.60 1.09
CA PHE A 123 -13.82 -3.65 2.22
C PHE A 123 -14.39 -2.92 3.43
N ASP A 124 -14.02 -3.36 4.63
CA ASP A 124 -14.36 -2.66 5.87
C ASP A 124 -13.49 -1.41 6.04
N TYR A 125 -12.24 -1.48 5.60
CA TYR A 125 -11.30 -0.36 5.60
C TYR A 125 -10.53 -0.32 4.28
N VAL A 126 -10.26 0.90 3.81
CA VAL A 126 -9.34 1.17 2.70
C VAL A 126 -8.22 2.06 3.23
N ILE A 127 -6.99 1.65 3.02
CA ILE A 127 -5.79 2.33 3.51
C ILE A 127 -4.98 2.82 2.34
N LEU A 128 -4.51 4.06 2.46
CA LEU A 128 -3.64 4.73 1.50
C LEU A 128 -2.51 5.41 2.28
N MET A 129 -1.33 4.85 2.22
CA MET A 129 -0.16 5.44 2.87
C MET A 129 0.92 5.77 1.83
N ASP A 130 1.20 7.07 1.65
CA ASP A 130 2.19 7.60 0.69
C ASP A 130 1.93 7.25 -0.79
N SER A 131 0.76 6.77 -1.16
CA SER A 131 0.46 6.33 -2.52
C SER A 131 -0.11 7.45 -3.41
N LEU A 132 -0.98 8.31 -2.85
CA LEU A 132 -1.65 9.36 -3.62
C LEU A 132 -0.75 10.54 -3.98
N ILE A 133 0.35 10.76 -3.27
CA ILE A 133 1.28 11.88 -3.48
C ILE A 133 1.93 11.87 -4.87
N HIS A 134 1.89 10.75 -5.57
CA HIS A 134 2.44 10.59 -6.91
C HIS A 134 1.48 11.02 -8.03
N TYR A 135 0.19 11.23 -7.70
CA TYR A 135 -0.85 11.57 -8.66
C TYR A 135 -1.19 13.07 -8.63
N PRO A 136 -1.56 13.66 -9.77
CA PRO A 136 -2.15 15.00 -9.80
C PRO A 136 -3.46 15.06 -9.00
N GLU A 137 -3.81 16.23 -8.52
CA GLU A 137 -5.02 16.49 -7.70
C GLU A 137 -6.29 15.87 -8.31
N LYS A 138 -6.53 16.10 -9.60
CA LYS A 138 -7.69 15.55 -10.31
C LYS A 138 -7.75 14.03 -10.25
N ASP A 139 -6.61 13.37 -10.46
CA ASP A 139 -6.52 11.91 -10.43
C ASP A 139 -6.70 11.39 -9.01
N THR A 140 -6.16 12.10 -8.02
CA THR A 140 -6.32 11.80 -6.60
C THR A 140 -7.80 11.83 -6.19
N VAL A 141 -8.56 12.85 -6.61
CA VAL A 141 -10.01 12.94 -6.34
C VAL A 141 -10.74 11.74 -6.95
N ASN A 142 -10.48 11.43 -8.22
CA ASN A 142 -11.11 10.31 -8.90
C ASN A 142 -10.80 8.97 -8.23
N ILE A 143 -9.56 8.75 -7.78
CA ILE A 143 -9.15 7.55 -7.04
C ILE A 143 -9.94 7.45 -5.73
N LEU A 144 -10.01 8.52 -4.95
CA LEU A 144 -10.72 8.53 -3.68
C LEU A 144 -12.22 8.25 -3.86
N GLU A 145 -12.87 8.87 -4.85
CA GLU A 145 -14.27 8.62 -5.16
C GLU A 145 -14.51 7.15 -5.56
N ASN A 146 -13.61 6.56 -6.34
CA ASN A 146 -13.70 5.15 -6.73
C ASN A 146 -13.55 4.22 -5.52
N LEU A 147 -12.58 4.46 -4.66
CA LEU A 147 -12.31 3.63 -3.47
C LEU A 147 -13.45 3.76 -2.43
N LEU A 148 -14.03 4.94 -2.28
CA LEU A 148 -15.17 5.16 -1.37
C LEU A 148 -16.41 4.33 -1.77
N LYS A 149 -16.64 4.09 -3.07
CA LYS A 149 -17.73 3.24 -3.54
C LYS A 149 -17.58 1.78 -3.11
N ASN A 150 -16.34 1.35 -2.88
CA ASN A 150 -15.97 -0.01 -2.50
C ASN A 150 -15.76 -0.17 -0.98
N THR A 151 -16.02 0.87 -0.20
CA THR A 151 -15.90 0.83 1.26
C THR A 151 -17.28 0.59 1.88
N ASN A 152 -17.38 -0.40 2.77
CA ASN A 152 -18.61 -0.67 3.49
C ASN A 152 -18.99 0.53 4.35
N LYS A 153 -20.16 1.11 4.09
CA LYS A 153 -20.69 2.19 4.92
C LYS A 153 -21.08 1.60 6.28
N LYS A 154 -20.49 2.11 7.33
CA LYS A 154 -20.99 1.97 8.69
C LYS A 154 -21.59 3.28 9.18
#